data_2b1547cb4146842caf291c3c0832d068
#
_entry.id   2b1547cb4146842caf291c3c0832d068
#
_cell.length_a   1.000
_cell.length_b   1.000
_cell.length_c   1.000
_cell.angle_alpha   90.00
_cell.angle_beta   90.00
_cell.angle_gamma   90.00
#
_symmetry.space_group_name_H-M   'P 1'
#
loop_
_entity.id
_entity.type
_entity.pdbx_description
1 polymer ?
#
loop_
_entity_poly.entity_id
_entity_poly.type
_entity_poly.pdbx_seq_one_letter_code
_entity_poly.pdbx_strand_id
1 'polypeptide(L)'
;MKIAYFVSSHGFGHISRSFEIIKEFLHYNIKVHLFTGRLEFLESFSHPNLSTTNILTDVGLIQNNSIDMDLDKTKEALIQFDRNREGLLNHLKTILLDFSPDAIISDSSSLPFVLGENLKIPAYFMGNFTWDFIYSHYSKSDNFFYEYSRRLSTEYNLCIKGYILPFNCPIDSISSKESIGLIGRSPKRSRDITRADLGFEDSYKYLLFSFGAYGLNPSDFQFEHLDPTYKIVISGLVGFESSDVLHIHSCYYPDLLHACDAVLTKPGYGILAEAYLSNTPIIYTDRGDFIEYTYLVSAMEDYHNATYLTKEDLFSFNLKSSVEKIERNIQKPIKKLENGLTHLVKRFLNP
;
A
#
# COMPACT_ATOMS: atom_id res chain seq x y z
N MET A 1 -5.31 20.43 18.05
CA MET A 1 -5.94 19.91 16.82
C MET A 1 -6.27 18.42 17.00
N LYS A 2 -7.41 17.99 16.46
CA LYS A 2 -7.87 16.60 16.45
C LYS A 2 -8.15 16.16 15.04
N ILE A 3 -7.66 15.02 14.61
CA ILE A 3 -7.87 14.46 13.26
C ILE A 3 -8.54 13.11 13.36
N ALA A 4 -9.66 12.92 12.65
CA ALA A 4 -10.22 11.62 12.37
C ALA A 4 -9.57 11.06 11.10
N TYR A 5 -8.82 9.97 11.20
CA TYR A 5 -8.05 9.41 10.10
C TYR A 5 -8.62 8.05 9.69
N PHE A 6 -9.13 7.97 8.47
CA PHE A 6 -9.72 6.77 7.90
C PHE A 6 -8.77 6.12 6.91
N VAL A 7 -8.57 4.81 7.05
CA VAL A 7 -7.65 4.06 6.19
C VAL A 7 -8.34 2.85 5.61
N SER A 8 -8.31 2.74 4.28
CA SER A 8 -8.76 1.54 3.56
C SER A 8 -8.09 0.28 4.12
N SER A 9 -8.88 -0.76 4.27
CA SER A 9 -8.40 -2.06 4.77
C SER A 9 -7.90 -2.99 3.66
N HIS A 10 -7.85 -2.50 2.41
CA HIS A 10 -7.39 -3.24 1.26
C HIS A 10 -5.87 -3.37 1.23
N GLY A 11 -5.36 -4.49 1.79
CA GLY A 11 -3.92 -4.77 1.87
C GLY A 11 -3.18 -3.91 2.91
N PHE A 12 -1.85 -4.06 2.97
CA PHE A 12 -1.01 -3.36 3.94
C PHE A 12 -0.48 -2.01 3.44
N GLY A 13 -0.56 -1.73 2.14
CA GLY A 13 0.03 -0.52 1.55
C GLY A 13 -0.60 0.78 2.06
N HIS A 14 -1.93 0.79 2.28
CA HIS A 14 -2.66 1.94 2.81
C HIS A 14 -2.27 2.22 4.27
N ILE A 15 -2.35 1.20 5.12
CA ILE A 15 -2.05 1.39 6.54
C ILE A 15 -0.57 1.70 6.78
N SER A 16 0.37 1.11 6.01
CA SER A 16 1.80 1.37 6.19
C SER A 16 2.16 2.84 5.94
N ARG A 17 1.68 3.43 4.82
CA ARG A 17 1.92 4.84 4.51
C ARG A 17 1.17 5.80 5.45
N SER A 18 -0.10 5.49 5.75
CA SER A 18 -0.92 6.30 6.64
C SER A 18 -0.38 6.32 8.07
N PHE A 19 0.21 5.22 8.52
CA PHE A 19 0.79 5.15 9.84
C PHE A 19 2.05 6.03 9.98
N GLU A 20 2.83 6.23 8.92
CA GLU A 20 3.92 7.24 8.95
C GLU A 20 3.37 8.65 9.13
N ILE A 21 2.26 8.98 8.46
CA ILE A 21 1.59 10.28 8.63
C ILE A 21 1.04 10.45 10.05
N ILE A 22 0.41 9.41 10.58
CA ILE A 22 -0.14 9.41 11.95
C ILE A 22 0.98 9.61 12.97
N LYS A 23 2.11 8.91 12.86
CA LYS A 23 3.26 9.10 13.75
C LYS A 23 3.77 10.54 13.72
N GLU A 24 3.82 11.15 12.54
CA GLU A 24 4.26 12.54 12.41
C GLU A 24 3.24 13.51 13.04
N PHE A 25 1.93 13.30 12.88
CA PHE A 25 0.92 14.08 13.59
C PHE A 25 1.05 13.94 15.12
N LEU A 26 1.28 12.73 15.61
CA LEU A 26 1.47 12.48 17.05
C LEU A 26 2.74 13.19 17.59
N HIS A 27 3.81 13.24 16.77
CA HIS A 27 5.03 13.99 17.11
C HIS A 27 4.75 15.48 17.34
N TYR A 28 3.83 16.07 16.57
CA TYR A 28 3.36 17.44 16.76
C TYR A 28 2.21 17.58 17.77
N ASN A 29 1.99 16.60 18.65
CA ASN A 29 0.94 16.59 19.65
C ASN A 29 -0.50 16.74 19.10
N ILE A 30 -0.73 16.38 17.85
CA ILE A 30 -2.06 16.29 17.27
C ILE A 30 -2.73 15.01 17.80
N LYS A 31 -3.98 15.11 18.24
CA LYS A 31 -4.77 13.93 18.63
C LYS A 31 -5.33 13.28 17.36
N VAL A 32 -5.13 11.98 17.23
CA VAL A 32 -5.62 11.21 16.09
C VAL A 32 -6.56 10.10 16.56
N HIS A 33 -7.71 9.98 15.90
CA HIS A 33 -8.57 8.81 15.99
C HIS A 33 -8.49 8.05 14.68
N LEU A 34 -7.91 6.86 14.70
CA LEU A 34 -7.71 6.00 13.52
C LEU A 34 -8.88 5.03 13.36
N PHE A 35 -9.46 5.01 12.16
CA PHE A 35 -10.49 4.06 11.72
C PHE A 35 -9.90 3.17 10.63
N THR A 36 -9.80 1.86 10.88
CA THR A 36 -9.32 0.87 9.92
C THR A 36 -9.68 -0.55 10.37
N GLY A 37 -9.81 -1.48 9.44
CA GLY A 37 -9.92 -2.91 9.74
C GLY A 37 -8.55 -3.62 9.82
N ARG A 38 -7.42 -2.86 9.88
CA ARG A 38 -6.05 -3.38 9.88
C ARG A 38 -5.28 -2.98 11.15
N LEU A 39 -5.95 -3.05 12.30
CA LEU A 39 -5.33 -2.67 13.58
C LEU A 39 -4.15 -3.58 13.97
N GLU A 40 -4.10 -4.81 13.45
CA GLU A 40 -2.96 -5.71 13.63
C GLU A 40 -1.63 -5.12 13.16
N PHE A 41 -1.66 -4.18 12.21
CA PHE A 41 -0.47 -3.49 11.72
C PHE A 41 0.18 -2.58 12.76
N LEU A 42 -0.60 -2.10 13.72
CA LEU A 42 -0.09 -1.27 14.81
C LEU A 42 0.73 -2.08 15.83
N GLU A 43 0.54 -3.40 15.84
CA GLU A 43 1.17 -4.30 16.83
C GLU A 43 0.99 -3.77 18.28
N SER A 44 2.12 -3.51 18.96
CA SER A 44 2.15 -2.95 20.30
C SER A 44 2.28 -1.42 20.35
N PHE A 45 2.17 -0.72 19.21
CA PHE A 45 2.31 0.73 19.19
C PHE A 45 1.15 1.40 19.95
N SER A 46 1.49 2.19 20.94
CA SER A 46 0.56 2.94 21.78
C SER A 46 1.06 4.36 21.97
N HIS A 47 0.16 5.33 21.93
CA HIS A 47 0.47 6.73 22.16
C HIS A 47 -0.72 7.43 22.82
N PRO A 48 -0.53 8.33 23.84
CA PRO A 48 -1.64 8.97 24.58
C PRO A 48 -2.57 9.81 23.69
N ASN A 49 -2.08 10.29 22.56
CA ASN A 49 -2.86 11.05 21.58
C ASN A 49 -3.42 10.20 20.44
N LEU A 50 -3.30 8.86 20.47
CA LEU A 50 -3.86 7.95 19.49
C LEU A 50 -4.99 7.14 20.11
N SER A 51 -6.16 7.20 19.49
CA SER A 51 -7.27 6.26 19.72
C SER A 51 -7.61 5.54 18.43
N THR A 52 -8.21 4.36 18.52
CA THR A 52 -8.48 3.51 17.36
C THR A 52 -9.87 2.91 17.39
N THR A 53 -10.45 2.69 16.23
CA THR A 53 -11.67 1.90 16.03
C THR A 53 -11.43 0.87 14.94
N ASN A 54 -11.64 -0.41 15.24
CA ASN A 54 -11.58 -1.49 14.26
C ASN A 54 -12.87 -1.50 13.43
N ILE A 55 -12.79 -1.01 12.20
CA ILE A 55 -13.97 -0.85 11.35
C ILE A 55 -13.58 -0.80 9.86
N LEU A 56 -14.40 -1.41 9.01
CA LEU A 56 -14.26 -1.34 7.56
C LEU A 56 -15.07 -0.17 7.03
N THR A 57 -14.43 0.70 6.27
CA THR A 57 -15.06 1.89 5.65
C THR A 57 -15.12 1.80 4.11
N ASP A 58 -14.56 0.74 3.56
CA ASP A 58 -14.65 0.33 2.17
C ASP A 58 -14.45 -1.20 2.05
N VAL A 59 -14.64 -1.73 0.86
CA VAL A 59 -14.48 -3.17 0.58
C VAL A 59 -13.16 -3.44 -0.15
N GLY A 60 -12.82 -2.60 -1.13
CA GLY A 60 -11.73 -2.89 -2.05
C GLY A 60 -12.10 -3.96 -3.09
N LEU A 61 -11.10 -4.64 -3.64
CA LEU A 61 -11.27 -5.81 -4.49
C LEU A 61 -10.98 -7.09 -3.71
N ILE A 62 -11.90 -8.05 -3.75
CA ILE A 62 -11.67 -9.37 -3.19
C ILE A 62 -10.69 -10.11 -4.08
N GLN A 63 -9.71 -10.76 -3.47
CA GLN A 63 -8.64 -11.48 -4.15
C GLN A 63 -8.64 -12.94 -3.70
N ASN A 64 -8.50 -13.88 -4.64
CA ASN A 64 -8.31 -15.29 -4.32
C ASN A 64 -6.86 -15.55 -3.85
N ASN A 65 -5.90 -14.82 -4.42
CA ASN A 65 -4.49 -14.79 -4.03
C ASN A 65 -3.88 -13.41 -4.42
N SER A 66 -2.58 -13.28 -4.28
CA SER A 66 -1.90 -12.00 -4.53
C SER A 66 -1.97 -11.47 -5.97
N ILE A 67 -2.35 -12.30 -6.95
CA ILE A 67 -2.35 -11.96 -8.38
C ILE A 67 -3.70 -12.18 -9.08
N ASP A 68 -4.73 -12.74 -8.40
CA ASP A 68 -6.03 -13.02 -9.00
C ASP A 68 -7.15 -12.29 -8.25
N MET A 69 -7.99 -11.54 -9.01
CA MET A 69 -9.16 -10.82 -8.51
C MET A 69 -10.41 -11.63 -8.69
N ASP A 70 -11.32 -11.55 -7.73
CA ASP A 70 -12.63 -12.18 -7.77
C ASP A 70 -13.73 -11.10 -7.83
N LEU A 71 -14.21 -10.82 -9.04
CA LEU A 71 -15.20 -9.77 -9.26
C LEU A 71 -16.58 -10.14 -8.73
N ASP A 72 -16.97 -11.41 -8.76
CA ASP A 72 -18.27 -11.87 -8.26
C ASP A 72 -18.32 -11.69 -6.73
N LYS A 73 -17.31 -12.19 -6.02
CA LYS A 73 -17.21 -11.98 -4.57
C LYS A 73 -17.05 -10.50 -4.21
N THR A 74 -16.36 -9.70 -5.05
CA THR A 74 -16.28 -8.26 -4.86
C THR A 74 -17.65 -7.62 -4.93
N LYS A 75 -18.45 -7.94 -5.95
CA LYS A 75 -19.82 -7.47 -6.12
C LYS A 75 -20.71 -7.85 -4.92
N GLU A 76 -20.65 -9.10 -4.49
CA GLU A 76 -21.41 -9.58 -3.32
C GLU A 76 -21.04 -8.81 -2.05
N ALA A 77 -19.74 -8.60 -1.80
CA ALA A 77 -19.24 -7.85 -0.66
C ALA A 77 -19.68 -6.38 -0.70
N LEU A 78 -19.66 -5.74 -1.88
CA LEU A 78 -20.13 -4.36 -2.06
C LEU A 78 -21.63 -4.23 -1.79
N ILE A 79 -22.44 -5.19 -2.27
CA ILE A 79 -23.88 -5.22 -1.97
C ILE A 79 -24.13 -5.39 -0.47
N GLN A 80 -23.37 -6.26 0.20
CA GLN A 80 -23.50 -6.47 1.65
C GLN A 80 -23.05 -5.24 2.43
N PHE A 81 -21.99 -4.57 2.01
CA PHE A 81 -21.53 -3.32 2.60
C PHE A 81 -22.61 -2.23 2.51
N ASP A 82 -23.28 -2.12 1.36
CA ASP A 82 -24.35 -1.14 1.15
C ASP A 82 -25.58 -1.42 2.02
N ARG A 83 -25.95 -2.67 2.23
CA ARG A 83 -27.07 -3.02 3.12
C ARG A 83 -26.83 -2.54 4.57
N ASN A 84 -25.59 -2.48 5.00
CA ASN A 84 -25.20 -2.06 6.34
C ASN A 84 -24.79 -0.58 6.42
N ARG A 85 -24.78 0.12 5.28
CA ARG A 85 -24.18 1.44 5.14
C ARG A 85 -24.80 2.49 6.06
N GLU A 86 -26.13 2.54 6.19
CA GLU A 86 -26.81 3.51 7.03
C GLU A 86 -26.46 3.29 8.52
N GLY A 87 -26.47 2.04 8.98
CA GLY A 87 -26.05 1.69 10.35
C GLY A 87 -24.59 2.07 10.60
N LEU A 88 -23.70 1.82 9.62
CA LEU A 88 -22.30 2.20 9.69
C LEU A 88 -22.12 3.73 9.79
N LEU A 89 -22.81 4.51 8.97
CA LEU A 89 -22.78 5.97 9.00
C LEU A 89 -23.26 6.51 10.35
N ASN A 90 -24.33 5.98 10.91
CA ASN A 90 -24.86 6.40 12.21
C ASN A 90 -23.88 6.05 13.35
N HIS A 91 -23.24 4.88 13.32
CA HIS A 91 -22.23 4.49 14.28
C HIS A 91 -21.01 5.40 14.23
N LEU A 92 -20.45 5.63 13.04
CA LEU A 92 -19.30 6.51 12.82
C LEU A 92 -19.62 7.96 13.22
N LYS A 93 -20.85 8.46 12.91
CA LYS A 93 -21.31 9.77 13.32
C LYS A 93 -21.26 9.93 14.84
N THR A 94 -21.70 8.93 15.61
CA THR A 94 -21.67 8.97 17.06
C THR A 94 -20.24 9.12 17.56
N ILE A 95 -19.28 8.34 17.04
CA ILE A 95 -17.87 8.41 17.43
C ILE A 95 -17.26 9.77 17.05
N LEU A 96 -17.56 10.29 15.86
CA LEU A 96 -17.06 11.59 15.41
C LEU A 96 -17.60 12.75 16.24
N LEU A 97 -18.87 12.71 16.67
CA LEU A 97 -19.45 13.72 17.56
C LEU A 97 -18.80 13.72 18.96
N ASP A 98 -18.49 12.54 19.49
CA ASP A 98 -17.79 12.40 20.78
C ASP A 98 -16.33 12.87 20.66
N PHE A 99 -15.62 12.42 19.66
CA PHE A 99 -14.21 12.81 19.41
C PHE A 99 -14.08 14.29 19.03
N SER A 100 -15.07 14.86 18.32
CA SER A 100 -15.10 16.25 17.83
C SER A 100 -13.83 16.63 17.07
N PRO A 101 -13.55 16.00 15.90
CA PRO A 101 -12.35 16.30 15.12
C PRO A 101 -12.45 17.65 14.41
N ASP A 102 -11.31 18.33 14.28
CA ASP A 102 -11.16 19.55 13.48
C ASP A 102 -11.10 19.25 11.97
N ALA A 103 -10.69 18.04 11.61
CA ALA A 103 -10.58 17.58 10.22
C ALA A 103 -10.73 16.06 10.12
N ILE A 104 -11.19 15.61 8.96
CA ILE A 104 -11.18 14.22 8.52
C ILE A 104 -10.12 14.06 7.43
N ILE A 105 -9.31 13.01 7.51
CA ILE A 105 -8.43 12.57 6.41
C ILE A 105 -8.82 11.15 6.03
N SER A 106 -8.95 10.88 4.74
CA SER A 106 -9.25 9.55 4.24
C SER A 106 -8.22 9.08 3.23
N ASP A 107 -7.60 7.94 3.54
CA ASP A 107 -6.79 7.18 2.59
C ASP A 107 -7.69 6.20 1.85
N SER A 108 -8.05 6.58 0.63
CA SER A 108 -8.84 5.88 -0.37
C SER A 108 -10.33 5.66 -0.10
N SER A 109 -10.83 5.59 1.13
CA SER A 109 -12.26 5.40 1.38
C SER A 109 -13.09 6.66 1.03
N SER A 110 -14.26 6.52 0.40
CA SER A 110 -15.16 7.64 0.07
C SER A 110 -16.14 8.00 1.19
N LEU A 111 -16.50 7.00 2.03
CA LEU A 111 -17.50 7.14 3.09
C LEU A 111 -17.22 8.32 4.06
N PRO A 112 -15.96 8.60 4.45
CA PRO A 112 -15.64 9.72 5.34
C PRO A 112 -16.00 11.10 4.78
N PHE A 113 -16.07 11.27 3.45
CA PHE A 113 -16.48 12.55 2.85
C PHE A 113 -17.98 12.82 3.04
N VAL A 114 -18.80 11.76 2.99
CA VAL A 114 -20.23 11.84 3.32
C VAL A 114 -20.43 12.23 4.79
N LEU A 115 -19.61 11.69 5.70
CA LEU A 115 -19.65 12.08 7.12
C LEU A 115 -19.20 13.53 7.32
N GLY A 116 -18.13 13.95 6.63
CA GLY A 116 -17.65 15.33 6.67
C GLY A 116 -18.72 16.33 6.22
N GLU A 117 -19.40 16.05 5.11
CA GLU A 117 -20.50 16.89 4.60
C GLU A 117 -21.66 16.95 5.59
N ASN A 118 -22.10 15.80 6.14
CA ASN A 118 -23.22 15.72 7.07
C ASN A 118 -22.95 16.43 8.40
N LEU A 119 -21.71 16.39 8.89
CA LEU A 119 -21.30 16.96 10.17
C LEU A 119 -20.67 18.35 10.05
N LYS A 120 -20.49 18.85 8.81
CA LYS A 120 -19.79 20.09 8.50
C LYS A 120 -18.32 20.08 9.03
N ILE A 121 -17.67 18.94 8.94
CA ILE A 121 -16.25 18.76 9.27
C ILE A 121 -15.45 18.74 7.96
N PRO A 122 -14.41 19.58 7.79
CA PRO A 122 -13.59 19.57 6.59
C PRO A 122 -12.93 18.20 6.37
N ALA A 123 -13.13 17.62 5.18
CA ALA A 123 -12.66 16.29 4.83
C ALA A 123 -11.71 16.33 3.64
N TYR A 124 -10.56 15.64 3.78
CA TYR A 124 -9.45 15.64 2.85
C TYR A 124 -9.13 14.22 2.38
N PHE A 125 -8.91 14.07 1.08
CA PHE A 125 -8.41 12.83 0.50
C PHE A 125 -6.88 12.78 0.57
N MET A 126 -6.34 11.59 0.80
CA MET A 126 -4.92 11.28 0.62
C MET A 126 -4.80 9.91 -0.06
N GLY A 127 -4.09 9.83 -1.18
CA GLY A 127 -3.94 8.55 -1.86
C GLY A 127 -3.36 8.65 -3.26
N ASN A 128 -3.19 7.49 -3.89
CA ASN A 128 -2.70 7.36 -5.27
C ASN A 128 -3.78 6.84 -6.24
N PHE A 129 -4.95 6.47 -5.76
CA PHE A 129 -6.13 6.13 -6.56
C PHE A 129 -7.41 6.31 -5.75
N THR A 130 -8.56 6.34 -6.44
CA THR A 130 -9.90 6.32 -5.86
C THR A 130 -10.65 5.05 -6.29
N TRP A 131 -11.53 4.52 -5.43
CA TRP A 131 -12.27 3.29 -5.75
C TRP A 131 -13.25 3.46 -6.91
N ASP A 132 -13.76 4.66 -7.18
CA ASP A 132 -14.59 4.91 -8.37
C ASP A 132 -13.80 4.67 -9.66
N PHE A 133 -12.53 5.11 -9.73
CA PHE A 133 -11.66 4.83 -10.86
C PHE A 133 -11.41 3.32 -11.00
N ILE A 134 -11.09 2.62 -9.91
CA ILE A 134 -10.83 1.18 -9.93
C ILE A 134 -12.08 0.41 -10.40
N TYR A 135 -13.26 0.69 -9.83
CA TYR A 135 -14.48 -0.02 -10.24
C TYR A 135 -14.95 0.35 -11.64
N SER A 136 -14.71 1.56 -12.12
CA SER A 136 -15.05 1.96 -13.49
C SER A 136 -14.37 1.09 -14.55
N HIS A 137 -13.20 0.55 -14.27
CA HIS A 137 -12.48 -0.39 -15.14
C HIS A 137 -13.33 -1.63 -15.47
N TYR A 138 -14.12 -2.11 -14.51
CA TYR A 138 -14.95 -3.30 -14.65
C TYR A 138 -16.37 -3.02 -15.18
N SER A 139 -16.69 -1.76 -15.50
CA SER A 139 -18.02 -1.34 -15.98
C SER A 139 -18.47 -2.03 -17.27
N LYS A 140 -17.51 -2.45 -18.12
CA LYS A 140 -17.81 -3.21 -19.34
C LYS A 140 -18.17 -4.67 -19.07
N SER A 141 -17.71 -5.23 -17.97
CA SER A 141 -18.01 -6.61 -17.57
C SER A 141 -19.34 -6.74 -16.85
N ASP A 142 -19.68 -5.75 -16.01
CA ASP A 142 -20.95 -5.71 -15.28
C ASP A 142 -21.38 -4.25 -15.01
N ASN A 143 -22.63 -3.93 -15.39
CA ASN A 143 -23.23 -2.60 -15.18
C ASN A 143 -23.31 -2.22 -13.68
N PHE A 144 -23.27 -3.18 -12.77
CA PHE A 144 -23.19 -2.92 -11.33
C PHE A 144 -21.98 -2.05 -10.98
N PHE A 145 -20.80 -2.35 -11.53
CA PHE A 145 -19.58 -1.58 -11.27
C PHE A 145 -19.66 -0.16 -11.86
N TYR A 146 -20.38 0.04 -12.97
CA TYR A 146 -20.64 1.37 -13.51
C TYR A 146 -21.45 2.22 -12.54
N GLU A 147 -22.60 1.71 -12.08
CA GLU A 147 -23.47 2.46 -11.16
C GLU A 147 -22.78 2.69 -9.80
N TYR A 148 -22.04 1.68 -9.32
CA TYR A 148 -21.28 1.77 -8.08
C TYR A 148 -20.19 2.86 -8.17
N SER A 149 -19.41 2.87 -9.26
CA SER A 149 -18.36 3.85 -9.48
C SER A 149 -18.91 5.28 -9.54
N ARG A 150 -20.04 5.49 -10.24
CA ARG A 150 -20.71 6.80 -10.31
C ARG A 150 -21.10 7.32 -8.93
N ARG A 151 -21.67 6.48 -8.09
CA ARG A 151 -22.00 6.86 -6.72
C ARG A 151 -20.76 7.27 -5.95
N LEU A 152 -19.70 6.46 -5.97
CA LEU A 152 -18.45 6.80 -5.30
C LEU A 152 -17.86 8.11 -5.81
N SER A 153 -17.92 8.36 -7.12
CA SER A 153 -17.47 9.63 -7.71
C SER A 153 -18.19 10.84 -7.10
N THR A 154 -19.50 10.74 -6.86
CA THR A 154 -20.24 11.82 -6.17
C THR A 154 -19.80 12.00 -4.72
N GLU A 155 -19.44 10.91 -4.03
CA GLU A 155 -18.92 10.96 -2.67
C GLU A 155 -17.53 11.58 -2.60
N TYR A 156 -16.62 11.20 -3.50
CA TYR A 156 -15.28 11.82 -3.58
C TYR A 156 -15.34 13.32 -3.89
N ASN A 157 -16.33 13.76 -4.66
CA ASN A 157 -16.49 15.20 -4.97
C ASN A 157 -16.90 16.05 -3.74
N LEU A 158 -17.30 15.43 -2.62
CA LEU A 158 -17.53 16.11 -1.33
C LEU A 158 -16.22 16.44 -0.61
N CYS A 159 -15.09 15.90 -1.06
CA CYS A 159 -13.78 16.19 -0.53
C CYS A 159 -13.40 17.66 -0.79
N ILE A 160 -12.93 18.36 0.23
CA ILE A 160 -12.48 19.76 0.08
C ILE A 160 -11.21 19.83 -0.77
N LYS A 161 -10.27 18.90 -0.53
CA LYS A 161 -9.00 18.83 -1.25
C LYS A 161 -8.40 17.44 -1.20
N GLY A 162 -7.84 17.00 -2.32
CA GLY A 162 -7.07 15.77 -2.44
C GLY A 162 -5.57 16.03 -2.42
N TYR A 163 -4.85 15.31 -1.56
CA TYR A 163 -3.39 15.23 -1.55
C TYR A 163 -2.96 13.97 -2.31
N ILE A 164 -2.43 14.18 -3.51
CA ILE A 164 -2.18 13.11 -4.47
C ILE A 164 -0.73 12.63 -4.36
N LEU A 165 -0.56 11.36 -4.04
CA LEU A 165 0.72 10.68 -3.95
C LEU A 165 1.28 10.41 -5.37
N PRO A 166 2.61 10.27 -5.54
CA PRO A 166 3.19 9.83 -6.81
C PRO A 166 2.73 8.42 -7.19
N PHE A 167 3.00 8.01 -8.43
CA PHE A 167 2.54 6.72 -9.01
C PHE A 167 1.02 6.58 -9.03
N ASN A 168 0.32 7.70 -9.17
CA ASN A 168 -1.14 7.73 -9.09
C ASN A 168 -1.83 7.32 -10.39
N CYS A 169 -3.02 6.74 -10.22
CA CYS A 169 -4.04 6.66 -11.25
C CYS A 169 -4.68 8.03 -11.52
N PRO A 170 -5.47 8.19 -12.60
CA PRO A 170 -6.38 9.33 -12.74
C PRO A 170 -7.31 9.44 -11.52
N ILE A 171 -7.44 10.67 -10.99
CA ILE A 171 -8.31 11.00 -9.85
C ILE A 171 -9.18 12.19 -10.28
N ASP A 172 -10.21 11.91 -11.10
CA ASP A 172 -11.02 12.94 -11.72
C ASP A 172 -12.21 13.35 -10.86
N SER A 173 -12.63 12.50 -9.95
CA SER A 173 -13.75 12.74 -9.02
C SER A 173 -13.45 13.76 -7.92
N ILE A 174 -12.20 14.17 -7.74
CA ILE A 174 -11.79 15.19 -6.78
C ILE A 174 -11.42 16.48 -7.52
N SER A 175 -12.18 17.53 -7.30
CA SER A 175 -12.03 18.79 -8.04
C SER A 175 -10.79 19.59 -7.65
N SER A 176 -10.50 19.72 -6.35
CA SER A 176 -9.32 20.42 -5.85
C SER A 176 -8.22 19.42 -5.47
N LYS A 177 -7.08 19.48 -6.16
CA LYS A 177 -5.98 18.51 -5.98
C LYS A 177 -4.64 19.22 -5.79
N GLU A 178 -3.78 18.64 -4.98
CA GLU A 178 -2.38 19.02 -4.82
C GLU A 178 -1.50 17.77 -4.84
N SER A 179 -0.54 17.71 -5.76
CA SER A 179 0.45 16.65 -5.75
C SER A 179 1.41 16.84 -4.58
N ILE A 180 1.63 15.78 -3.83
CA ILE A 180 2.59 15.73 -2.74
C ILE A 180 3.70 14.73 -3.08
N GLY A 181 4.78 14.75 -2.31
CA GLY A 181 5.89 13.83 -2.51
C GLY A 181 5.58 12.41 -2.05
N LEU A 182 6.60 11.56 -2.07
CA LEU A 182 6.51 10.16 -1.69
C LEU A 182 6.30 10.00 -0.18
N ILE A 183 5.39 9.10 0.20
CA ILE A 183 5.18 8.68 1.60
C ILE A 183 5.33 7.16 1.67
N GLY A 184 6.23 6.71 2.52
CA GLY A 184 6.52 5.32 2.80
C GLY A 184 7.48 5.20 3.98
N ARG A 185 7.71 3.98 4.45
CA ARG A 185 8.67 3.70 5.51
C ARG A 185 10.08 3.68 4.95
N SER A 186 11.02 4.32 5.64
CA SER A 186 12.45 4.31 5.29
C SER A 186 13.23 3.32 6.16
N PRO A 187 14.37 2.79 5.66
CA PRO A 187 15.32 2.06 6.48
C PRO A 187 15.78 2.92 7.66
N LYS A 188 15.97 2.27 8.81
CA LYS A 188 16.49 2.89 10.05
C LYS A 188 17.96 2.53 10.28
N ARG A 189 18.45 1.49 9.61
CA ARG A 189 19.81 0.96 9.74
C ARG A 189 20.51 0.93 8.38
N SER A 190 21.83 0.99 8.39
CA SER A 190 22.58 0.81 7.15
C SER A 190 22.47 -0.62 6.64
N ARG A 191 22.64 -0.78 5.34
CA ARG A 191 22.64 -2.08 4.66
C ARG A 191 23.63 -3.06 5.29
N ASP A 192 24.88 -2.62 5.50
CA ASP A 192 25.96 -3.48 6.00
C ASP A 192 25.70 -3.99 7.43
N ILE A 193 25.19 -3.11 8.30
CA ILE A 193 24.82 -3.48 9.66
C ILE A 193 23.70 -4.52 9.66
N THR A 194 22.68 -4.31 8.84
CA THR A 194 21.56 -5.26 8.77
C THR A 194 21.98 -6.59 8.16
N ARG A 195 22.82 -6.59 7.11
CA ARG A 195 23.38 -7.82 6.52
C ARG A 195 24.20 -8.61 7.53
N ALA A 196 25.08 -7.94 8.29
CA ALA A 196 25.89 -8.57 9.33
C ALA A 196 25.03 -9.23 10.42
N ASP A 197 24.00 -8.53 10.91
CA ASP A 197 23.10 -9.05 11.94
C ASP A 197 22.25 -10.24 11.46
N LEU A 198 21.90 -10.26 10.16
CA LEU A 198 21.16 -11.36 9.54
C LEU A 198 22.07 -12.52 9.11
N GLY A 199 23.39 -12.38 9.22
CA GLY A 199 24.36 -13.39 8.78
C GLY A 199 24.42 -13.54 7.25
N PHE A 200 24.15 -12.47 6.50
CA PHE A 200 24.22 -12.49 5.05
C PHE A 200 25.69 -12.50 4.58
N GLU A 201 26.04 -13.47 3.77
CA GLU A 201 27.38 -13.64 3.21
C GLU A 201 27.51 -12.98 1.84
N ASP A 202 28.69 -12.42 1.52
CA ASP A 202 28.95 -11.76 0.24
C ASP A 202 29.01 -12.71 -0.97
N SER A 203 29.13 -14.02 -0.70
CA SER A 203 29.09 -15.09 -1.72
C SER A 203 27.71 -15.31 -2.32
N TYR A 204 26.64 -14.81 -1.67
CA TYR A 204 25.25 -14.98 -2.12
C TYR A 204 24.57 -13.65 -2.47
N LYS A 205 23.60 -13.73 -3.41
CA LYS A 205 22.61 -12.69 -3.67
C LYS A 205 21.33 -13.02 -2.90
N TYR A 206 20.84 -12.06 -2.16
CA TYR A 206 19.63 -12.19 -1.33
C TYR A 206 18.45 -11.50 -1.99
N LEU A 207 17.44 -12.28 -2.38
CA LEU A 207 16.26 -11.81 -3.09
C LEU A 207 15.05 -11.88 -2.14
N LEU A 208 14.51 -10.71 -1.75
CA LEU A 208 13.36 -10.65 -0.85
C LEU A 208 12.08 -11.02 -1.60
N PHE A 209 11.45 -12.13 -1.22
CA PHE A 209 10.15 -12.57 -1.75
C PHE A 209 9.01 -11.88 -0.98
N SER A 210 8.29 -10.96 -1.63
CA SER A 210 7.31 -10.09 -1.00
C SER A 210 6.04 -9.93 -1.82
N PHE A 211 5.02 -10.72 -1.53
CA PHE A 211 3.74 -10.73 -2.25
C PHE A 211 2.55 -10.20 -1.43
N GLY A 212 2.82 -9.52 -0.32
CA GLY A 212 1.82 -8.85 0.52
C GLY A 212 0.95 -9.80 1.33
N ALA A 213 -0.19 -9.28 1.82
CA ALA A 213 -1.04 -9.96 2.81
C ALA A 213 -1.70 -11.26 2.32
N TYR A 214 -1.95 -11.39 1.03
CA TYR A 214 -2.65 -12.56 0.47
C TYR A 214 -1.69 -13.71 0.10
N GLY A 215 -0.39 -13.43 -0.05
CA GLY A 215 0.63 -14.42 -0.37
C GLY A 215 0.41 -15.13 -1.73
N LEU A 216 1.24 -16.12 -1.95
CA LEU A 216 1.12 -17.13 -3.02
C LEU A 216 1.24 -18.50 -2.36
N ASN A 217 0.66 -19.54 -2.98
CA ASN A 217 0.75 -20.89 -2.43
C ASN A 217 2.17 -21.44 -2.61
N PRO A 218 2.88 -21.81 -1.53
CA PRO A 218 4.24 -22.34 -1.63
C PRO A 218 4.38 -23.59 -2.47
N SER A 219 3.33 -24.41 -2.57
CA SER A 219 3.33 -25.64 -3.38
C SER A 219 3.41 -25.41 -4.89
N ASP A 220 3.13 -24.18 -5.35
CA ASP A 220 3.19 -23.83 -6.76
C ASP A 220 4.62 -23.55 -7.25
N PHE A 221 5.61 -23.48 -6.32
CA PHE A 221 6.98 -23.12 -6.61
C PHE A 221 7.92 -24.31 -6.73
N GLN A 222 8.83 -24.21 -7.71
CA GLN A 222 9.86 -25.20 -7.99
C GLN A 222 11.24 -24.53 -7.93
N PHE A 223 12.16 -25.10 -7.12
CA PHE A 223 13.48 -24.53 -6.90
C PHE A 223 14.56 -25.06 -7.87
N GLU A 224 14.18 -25.88 -8.84
CA GLU A 224 15.10 -26.57 -9.77
C GLU A 224 15.94 -25.61 -10.62
N HIS A 225 15.43 -24.41 -10.89
CA HIS A 225 16.10 -23.39 -11.70
C HIS A 225 16.71 -22.24 -10.89
N LEU A 226 16.63 -22.31 -9.57
CA LEU A 226 17.27 -21.31 -8.72
C LEU A 226 18.80 -21.42 -8.84
N ASP A 227 19.46 -20.32 -9.21
CA ASP A 227 20.91 -20.25 -9.25
C ASP A 227 21.45 -20.49 -7.82
N PRO A 228 22.44 -21.40 -7.63
CA PRO A 228 22.94 -21.76 -6.31
C PRO A 228 23.62 -20.61 -5.56
N THR A 229 23.91 -19.50 -6.24
CA THR A 229 24.43 -18.27 -5.62
C THR A 229 23.32 -17.36 -5.11
N TYR A 230 22.03 -17.71 -5.29
CA TYR A 230 20.89 -16.92 -4.81
C TYR A 230 20.28 -17.55 -3.56
N LYS A 231 19.84 -16.70 -2.65
CA LYS A 231 19.03 -17.07 -1.49
C LYS A 231 17.71 -16.29 -1.52
N ILE A 232 16.60 -16.99 -1.33
CA ILE A 232 15.29 -16.38 -1.21
C ILE A 232 15.06 -16.01 0.25
N VAL A 233 14.80 -14.73 0.49
CA VAL A 233 14.51 -14.19 1.83
C VAL A 233 13.01 -14.00 1.97
N ILE A 234 12.43 -14.49 3.06
CA ILE A 234 10.99 -14.38 3.34
C ILE A 234 10.78 -13.78 4.72
N SER A 235 9.88 -12.78 4.80
CA SER A 235 9.44 -12.20 6.06
C SER A 235 8.00 -12.63 6.35
N GLY A 236 7.80 -13.36 7.45
CA GLY A 236 6.48 -13.66 7.98
C GLY A 236 5.64 -14.73 7.26
N LEU A 237 6.10 -15.29 6.14
CA LEU A 237 5.41 -16.40 5.45
C LEU A 237 5.95 -17.75 5.96
N VAL A 238 5.03 -18.67 6.21
CA VAL A 238 5.33 -20.06 6.56
C VAL A 238 5.04 -20.93 5.35
N GLY A 239 5.93 -21.88 5.00
CA GLY A 239 5.59 -22.92 4.03
C GLY A 239 6.59 -23.20 2.91
N PHE A 240 7.67 -22.42 2.76
CA PHE A 240 8.76 -22.82 1.87
C PHE A 240 9.79 -23.64 2.65
N GLU A 241 9.97 -24.90 2.28
CA GLU A 241 10.98 -25.79 2.88
C GLU A 241 12.10 -26.02 1.86
N SER A 242 13.14 -25.20 1.91
CA SER A 242 14.35 -25.36 1.08
C SER A 242 15.54 -24.77 1.82
N SER A 243 16.73 -25.35 1.66
CA SER A 243 18.01 -24.81 2.17
C SER A 243 18.38 -23.45 1.55
N ASP A 244 17.73 -23.08 0.44
CA ASP A 244 17.95 -21.81 -0.25
C ASP A 244 16.95 -20.74 0.16
N VAL A 245 16.07 -21.03 1.13
CA VAL A 245 15.10 -20.10 1.69
C VAL A 245 15.49 -19.72 3.11
N LEU A 246 15.59 -18.42 3.37
CA LEU A 246 15.85 -17.84 4.68
C LEU A 246 14.60 -17.19 5.24
N HIS A 247 14.10 -17.70 6.35
CA HIS A 247 12.95 -17.14 7.07
C HIS A 247 13.42 -16.12 8.10
N ILE A 248 13.09 -14.85 7.90
CA ILE A 248 13.42 -13.75 8.81
C ILE A 248 12.17 -13.36 9.60
N HIS A 249 12.16 -13.65 10.90
CA HIS A 249 11.00 -13.44 11.76
C HIS A 249 11.01 -12.12 12.53
N SER A 250 12.18 -11.52 12.75
CA SER A 250 12.31 -10.29 13.54
C SER A 250 13.30 -9.32 12.91
N CYS A 251 12.85 -8.61 11.89
CA CYS A 251 13.58 -7.49 11.31
C CYS A 251 12.59 -6.41 10.91
N TYR A 252 12.95 -5.14 11.12
CA TYR A 252 12.15 -4.05 10.58
C TYR A 252 12.12 -4.16 9.05
N TYR A 253 10.94 -4.30 8.46
CA TYR A 253 10.79 -4.66 7.05
C TYR A 253 11.58 -3.76 6.08
N PRO A 254 11.60 -2.41 6.21
CA PRO A 254 12.44 -1.58 5.34
C PRO A 254 13.94 -1.82 5.49
N ASP A 255 14.44 -2.21 6.68
CA ASP A 255 15.84 -2.58 6.88
C ASP A 255 16.15 -3.91 6.17
N LEU A 256 15.23 -4.88 6.26
CA LEU A 256 15.34 -6.15 5.53
C LEU A 256 15.34 -5.93 4.02
N LEU A 257 14.42 -5.10 3.52
CA LEU A 257 14.35 -4.73 2.11
C LEU A 257 15.65 -4.07 1.64
N HIS A 258 16.21 -3.17 2.45
CA HIS A 258 17.49 -2.50 2.16
C HIS A 258 18.69 -3.46 2.19
N ALA A 259 18.65 -4.51 3.01
CA ALA A 259 19.72 -5.52 3.12
C ALA A 259 19.76 -6.47 1.91
N CYS A 260 18.64 -6.66 1.22
CA CYS A 260 18.53 -7.53 0.06
C CYS A 260 19.07 -6.88 -1.23
N ASP A 261 19.43 -7.72 -2.22
CA ASP A 261 19.96 -7.27 -3.51
C ASP A 261 18.84 -6.88 -4.49
N ALA A 262 17.66 -7.46 -4.32
CA ALA A 262 16.44 -7.07 -5.00
C ALA A 262 15.19 -7.54 -4.22
N VAL A 263 14.04 -6.97 -4.56
CA VAL A 263 12.75 -7.49 -4.12
C VAL A 263 11.99 -8.11 -5.29
N LEU A 264 11.54 -9.35 -5.08
CA LEU A 264 10.68 -10.11 -5.97
C LEU A 264 9.23 -9.93 -5.51
N THR A 265 8.41 -9.25 -6.32
CA THR A 265 7.10 -8.77 -5.86
C THR A 265 6.08 -8.60 -6.98
N LYS A 266 4.82 -8.37 -6.59
CA LYS A 266 3.81 -7.74 -7.45
C LYS A 266 3.81 -6.23 -7.20
N PRO A 267 3.64 -5.39 -8.23
CA PRO A 267 3.57 -3.94 -8.05
C PRO A 267 2.41 -3.52 -7.14
N GLY A 268 2.71 -2.69 -6.15
CA GLY A 268 1.78 -2.02 -5.26
C GLY A 268 2.42 -0.75 -4.74
N TYR A 269 1.64 0.28 -4.42
CA TYR A 269 2.21 1.56 -3.97
C TYR A 269 3.20 1.41 -2.81
N GLY A 270 2.83 0.65 -1.78
CA GLY A 270 3.65 0.51 -0.57
C GLY A 270 5.04 -0.05 -0.85
N ILE A 271 5.12 -1.16 -1.61
CA ILE A 271 6.41 -1.77 -1.93
C ILE A 271 7.25 -0.90 -2.89
N LEU A 272 6.61 -0.19 -3.84
CA LEU A 272 7.33 0.74 -4.70
C LEU A 272 7.91 1.91 -3.89
N ALA A 273 7.13 2.48 -2.99
CA ALA A 273 7.59 3.56 -2.12
C ALA A 273 8.76 3.12 -1.23
N GLU A 274 8.66 1.97 -0.59
CA GLU A 274 9.71 1.45 0.28
C GLU A 274 10.97 1.01 -0.50
N ALA A 275 10.82 0.42 -1.68
CA ALA A 275 11.95 0.08 -2.56
C ALA A 275 12.68 1.33 -3.07
N TYR A 276 11.95 2.40 -3.38
CA TYR A 276 12.54 3.69 -3.72
C TYR A 276 13.35 4.27 -2.55
N LEU A 277 12.76 4.29 -1.34
CA LEU A 277 13.38 4.84 -0.14
C LEU A 277 14.58 4.03 0.36
N SER A 278 14.60 2.73 0.09
CA SER A 278 15.71 1.82 0.41
C SER A 278 16.73 1.66 -0.73
N ASN A 279 16.46 2.25 -1.89
CA ASN A 279 17.25 2.07 -3.13
C ASN A 279 17.42 0.59 -3.50
N THR A 280 16.36 -0.21 -3.31
CA THR A 280 16.36 -1.65 -3.60
C THR A 280 15.76 -1.90 -4.98
N PRO A 281 16.46 -2.59 -5.88
CA PRO A 281 15.94 -2.96 -7.20
C PRO A 281 14.70 -3.86 -7.12
N ILE A 282 13.83 -3.78 -8.14
CA ILE A 282 12.57 -4.50 -8.18
C ILE A 282 12.56 -5.51 -9.33
N ILE A 283 12.29 -6.78 -9.02
CA ILE A 283 11.88 -7.80 -10.00
C ILE A 283 10.38 -8.00 -9.81
N TYR A 284 9.59 -7.62 -10.81
CA TYR A 284 8.14 -7.62 -10.67
C TYR A 284 7.45 -8.55 -11.66
N THR A 285 6.30 -9.08 -11.25
CA THR A 285 5.43 -9.91 -12.08
C THR A 285 4.04 -9.28 -12.21
N ASP A 286 3.17 -9.94 -12.96
CA ASP A 286 1.78 -9.51 -13.16
C ASP A 286 0.98 -9.42 -11.86
N ARG A 287 -0.07 -8.60 -11.87
CA ARG A 287 -1.00 -8.43 -10.76
C ARG A 287 -2.46 -8.75 -11.16
N GLY A 288 -2.66 -9.57 -12.19
CA GLY A 288 -3.99 -9.85 -12.72
C GLY A 288 -4.66 -8.60 -13.33
N ASP A 289 -5.98 -8.60 -13.38
CA ASP A 289 -6.76 -7.49 -13.96
C ASP A 289 -7.02 -6.39 -12.91
N PHE A 290 -5.96 -5.76 -12.40
CA PHE A 290 -6.04 -4.63 -11.49
C PHE A 290 -5.48 -3.37 -12.16
N ILE A 291 -6.34 -2.45 -12.56
CA ILE A 291 -5.96 -1.28 -13.39
C ILE A 291 -4.83 -0.43 -12.81
N GLU A 292 -4.69 -0.34 -11.47
CA GLU A 292 -3.58 0.36 -10.81
C GLU A 292 -2.22 -0.14 -11.30
N TYR A 293 -2.11 -1.44 -11.61
CA TYR A 293 -0.87 -2.06 -12.08
C TYR A 293 -0.24 -1.32 -13.26
N THR A 294 -1.03 -0.93 -14.25
CA THR A 294 -0.54 -0.21 -15.45
C THR A 294 0.14 1.10 -15.09
N TYR A 295 -0.41 1.85 -14.14
CA TYR A 295 0.15 3.13 -13.69
C TYR A 295 1.40 2.94 -12.84
N LEU A 296 1.41 1.94 -11.98
CA LEU A 296 2.57 1.62 -11.15
C LEU A 296 3.75 1.14 -12.01
N VAL A 297 3.51 0.26 -13.00
CA VAL A 297 4.56 -0.23 -13.91
C VAL A 297 5.14 0.90 -14.76
N SER A 298 4.28 1.76 -15.31
CA SER A 298 4.76 2.93 -16.07
C SER A 298 5.63 3.85 -15.21
N ALA A 299 5.26 4.06 -13.94
CA ALA A 299 6.06 4.87 -13.02
C ALA A 299 7.43 4.23 -12.69
N MET A 300 7.52 2.90 -12.65
CA MET A 300 8.80 2.22 -12.36
C MET A 300 9.89 2.53 -13.38
N GLU A 301 9.55 2.82 -14.62
CA GLU A 301 10.54 3.18 -15.66
C GLU A 301 11.37 4.41 -15.29
N ASP A 302 10.75 5.37 -14.60
CA ASP A 302 11.34 6.64 -14.22
C ASP A 302 11.99 6.64 -12.83
N TYR A 303 11.42 5.86 -11.92
CA TYR A 303 11.69 5.99 -10.48
C TYR A 303 12.36 4.76 -9.86
N HIS A 304 12.55 3.67 -10.61
CA HIS A 304 13.12 2.45 -10.06
C HIS A 304 14.10 1.77 -11.04
N ASN A 305 15.07 1.06 -10.47
CA ASN A 305 15.76 0.00 -11.19
C ASN A 305 14.86 -1.24 -11.14
N ALA A 306 14.10 -1.50 -12.20
CA ALA A 306 13.10 -2.55 -12.21
C ALA A 306 13.17 -3.41 -13.48
N THR A 307 12.76 -4.68 -13.36
CA THR A 307 12.63 -5.60 -14.50
C THR A 307 11.41 -6.50 -14.30
N TYR A 308 10.75 -6.81 -15.44
CA TYR A 308 9.63 -7.74 -15.46
C TYR A 308 10.11 -9.20 -15.45
N LEU A 309 9.36 -10.04 -14.75
CA LEU A 309 9.52 -11.49 -14.67
C LEU A 309 8.19 -12.17 -15.03
N THR A 310 8.20 -13.16 -15.91
CA THR A 310 7.01 -13.92 -16.25
C THR A 310 6.52 -14.75 -15.06
N LYS A 311 5.24 -15.17 -15.07
CA LYS A 311 4.72 -16.07 -14.03
C LYS A 311 5.45 -17.41 -14.04
N GLU A 312 5.75 -17.96 -15.23
CA GLU A 312 6.48 -19.21 -15.36
C GLU A 312 7.88 -19.13 -14.72
N ASP A 313 8.62 -18.07 -15.01
CA ASP A 313 9.95 -17.85 -14.43
C ASP A 313 9.86 -17.58 -12.92
N LEU A 314 8.81 -16.91 -12.45
CA LEU A 314 8.56 -16.71 -11.02
C LEU A 314 8.36 -18.05 -10.29
N PHE A 315 7.44 -18.90 -10.78
CA PHE A 315 7.12 -20.17 -10.12
C PHE A 315 8.25 -21.21 -10.20
N SER A 316 9.13 -21.11 -11.21
CA SER A 316 10.32 -21.95 -11.33
C SER A 316 11.59 -21.33 -10.71
N PHE A 317 11.50 -20.13 -10.13
CA PHE A 317 12.65 -19.34 -9.67
C PHE A 317 13.77 -19.18 -10.71
N ASN A 318 13.41 -19.07 -11.99
CA ASN A 318 14.34 -18.77 -13.07
C ASN A 318 14.68 -17.27 -13.10
N LEU A 319 15.50 -16.81 -12.15
CA LEU A 319 15.69 -15.38 -11.85
C LEU A 319 16.95 -14.79 -12.48
N LYS A 320 17.87 -15.62 -12.99
CA LYS A 320 19.22 -15.19 -13.43
C LYS A 320 19.19 -14.02 -14.41
N SER A 321 18.40 -14.13 -15.49
CA SER A 321 18.28 -13.05 -16.48
C SER A 321 17.79 -11.73 -15.89
N SER A 322 16.85 -11.79 -14.94
CA SER A 322 16.30 -10.60 -14.28
C SER A 322 17.31 -9.96 -13.31
N VAL A 323 18.04 -10.77 -12.55
CA VAL A 323 19.12 -10.28 -11.66
C VAL A 323 20.22 -9.61 -12.50
N GLU A 324 20.68 -10.23 -13.57
CA GLU A 324 21.68 -9.62 -14.48
C GLU A 324 21.21 -8.32 -15.11
N LYS A 325 19.91 -8.19 -15.41
CA LYS A 325 19.34 -6.93 -15.94
C LYS A 325 19.39 -5.81 -14.92
N ILE A 326 18.97 -6.05 -13.68
CA ILE A 326 19.02 -5.02 -12.65
C ILE A 326 20.45 -4.62 -12.31
N GLU A 327 21.41 -5.54 -12.31
CA GLU A 327 22.83 -5.25 -12.09
C GLU A 327 23.42 -4.36 -13.20
N ARG A 328 23.06 -4.63 -14.45
CA ARG A 328 23.46 -3.77 -15.58
C ARG A 328 22.84 -2.37 -15.53
N ASN A 329 21.64 -2.25 -14.97
CA ASN A 329 20.90 -0.99 -14.89
C ASN A 329 21.20 -0.16 -13.63
N ILE A 330 22.11 -0.60 -12.79
CA ILE A 330 22.39 0.04 -11.48
C ILE A 330 22.80 1.52 -11.61
N GLN A 331 23.35 1.91 -12.75
CA GLN A 331 23.77 3.28 -13.05
C GLN A 331 22.70 4.12 -13.80
N LYS A 332 21.52 3.54 -14.08
CA LYS A 332 20.43 4.29 -14.72
C LYS A 332 20.00 5.41 -13.76
N PRO A 333 19.97 6.68 -14.21
CA PRO A 333 19.53 7.77 -13.36
C PRO A 333 18.05 7.60 -12.99
N ILE A 334 17.77 7.69 -11.72
CA ILE A 334 16.42 7.62 -11.16
C ILE A 334 15.96 9.04 -10.86
N LYS A 335 14.75 9.41 -11.27
CA LYS A 335 14.14 10.70 -10.92
C LYS A 335 13.96 10.81 -9.39
N LYS A 336 14.24 12.00 -8.87
CA LYS A 336 14.09 12.27 -7.43
C LYS A 336 12.65 12.63 -7.11
N LEU A 337 12.17 12.07 -6.00
CA LEU A 337 10.88 12.41 -5.39
C LEU A 337 11.11 13.17 -4.10
N GLU A 338 10.27 14.17 -3.86
CA GLU A 338 10.26 14.92 -2.60
C GLU A 338 9.65 14.09 -1.46
N ASN A 339 9.94 14.48 -0.23
CA ASN A 339 9.32 13.88 0.94
C ASN A 339 7.90 14.43 1.12
N GLY A 340 6.90 13.58 0.86
CA GLY A 340 5.50 13.93 0.97
C GLY A 340 4.99 14.06 2.41
N LEU A 341 5.62 13.37 3.36
CA LEU A 341 5.22 13.38 4.76
C LEU A 341 5.32 14.79 5.35
N THR A 342 6.49 15.41 5.23
CA THR A 342 6.71 16.78 5.72
C THR A 342 5.80 17.79 5.01
N HIS A 343 5.57 17.61 3.71
CA HIS A 343 4.70 18.47 2.92
C HIS A 343 3.26 18.39 3.44
N LEU A 344 2.71 17.19 3.56
CA LEU A 344 1.34 16.96 4.01
C LEU A 344 1.09 17.51 5.43
N VAL A 345 1.97 17.16 6.38
CA VAL A 345 1.77 17.54 7.78
C VAL A 345 1.80 19.05 7.97
N LYS A 346 2.69 19.76 7.25
CA LYS A 346 2.73 21.24 7.29
C LYS A 346 1.42 21.90 6.87
N ARG A 347 0.63 21.27 5.96
CA ARG A 347 -0.68 21.79 5.53
C ARG A 347 -1.72 21.77 6.65
N PHE A 348 -1.58 20.86 7.61
CA PHE A 348 -2.48 20.76 8.76
C PHE A 348 -1.96 21.56 9.98
N LEU A 349 -0.66 21.81 10.06
CA LEU A 349 -0.09 22.64 11.13
C LEU A 349 -0.30 24.14 10.88
N ASN A 350 -0.33 24.55 9.60
CA ASN A 350 -0.50 25.95 9.16
C ASN A 350 -1.64 26.00 8.12
N PRO A 351 -2.91 25.81 8.53
CA PRO A 351 -4.06 25.75 7.65
C PRO A 351 -4.38 27.06 6.94
#